data_20f8fc982b7d65ecd5daebfcc0afaf2d
#
_entry.id   20f8fc982b7d65ecd5daebfcc0afaf2d
#
_cell.length_a   1.000
_cell.length_b   1.000
_cell.length_c   1.000
_cell.angle_alpha   90.00
_cell.angle_beta   90.00
_cell.angle_gamma   90.00
#
_symmetry.space_group_name_H-M   'P 1'
#
loop_
_entity.id
_entity.type
_entity.pdbx_description
1 polymer ?
#
loop_
_entity_poly.entity_id
_entity_poly.type
_entity_poly.pdbx_seq_one_letter_code
_entity_poly.pdbx_strand_id
1 'polypeptide(L)'
;MNQARSPFAQAVLERNFPNDQILSTGVRAIVDTPVMEMVASIAKEWNMPISKKYSTNLEVDKDEILSADLIICAEDAHCAAITALGYTGALISYEKILEDKDFIPQDPDGFSPENMRRELGKVASLTLRAVLDYKKITNRHPVLAVIPHGISDLEMALTHAQFERKLRGAVLIDVDLRAPLHQELSELGIQKIEFDISHDFPLNPHLPSESEALSHAHQIDDPERYFLDPLWRDFISTYSSQAPVVLLTAPRHSRMRRLPDSYLCSLQADEFLVVSS
;
A
#
# COMPACT_ATOMS: atom_id res chain seq x y z
N MET A 1 9.59 -16.95 -10.77
CA MET A 1 9.96 -16.38 -12.08
C MET A 1 10.01 -14.85 -11.96
N ASN A 2 10.94 -14.17 -12.62
CA ASN A 2 11.03 -12.69 -12.58
C ASN A 2 10.24 -12.06 -13.75
N GLN A 3 8.94 -12.30 -13.80
CA GLN A 3 8.08 -11.86 -14.92
C GLN A 3 6.85 -11.07 -14.46
N ALA A 4 6.50 -11.13 -13.19
CA ALA A 4 5.30 -10.48 -12.65
C ALA A 4 5.58 -9.72 -11.35
N ARG A 5 5.58 -10.39 -10.20
CA ARG A 5 5.69 -9.77 -8.86
C ARG A 5 6.93 -8.87 -8.73
N SER A 6 8.11 -9.38 -9.03
CA SER A 6 9.36 -8.64 -8.80
C SER A 6 9.55 -7.44 -9.73
N PRO A 7 9.31 -7.51 -11.07
CA PRO A 7 9.36 -6.32 -11.92
C PRO A 7 8.33 -5.26 -11.55
N PHE A 8 7.16 -5.67 -11.08
CA PHE A 8 6.15 -4.74 -10.59
C PHE A 8 6.59 -4.06 -9.29
N ALA A 9 7.12 -4.83 -8.32
CA ALA A 9 7.69 -4.28 -7.09
C ALA A 9 8.82 -3.27 -7.39
N GLN A 10 9.68 -3.57 -8.37
CA GLN A 10 10.70 -2.62 -8.82
C GLN A 10 10.08 -1.30 -9.30
N ALA A 11 9.05 -1.35 -10.16
CA ALA A 11 8.40 -0.15 -10.67
C ALA A 11 7.75 0.69 -9.55
N VAL A 12 7.13 0.03 -8.56
CA VAL A 12 6.59 0.69 -7.35
C VAL A 12 7.69 1.44 -6.61
N LEU A 13 8.82 0.80 -6.38
CA LEU A 13 9.94 1.41 -5.65
C LEU A 13 10.61 2.53 -6.45
N GLU A 14 10.85 2.35 -7.74
CA GLU A 14 11.40 3.40 -8.63
C GLU A 14 10.54 4.67 -8.61
N ARG A 15 9.22 4.51 -8.57
CA ARG A 15 8.28 5.63 -8.46
C ARG A 15 8.36 6.34 -7.10
N ASN A 16 8.44 5.58 -6.02
CA ASN A 16 8.38 6.11 -4.65
C ASN A 16 9.75 6.54 -4.09
N PHE A 17 10.83 5.99 -4.61
CA PHE A 17 12.20 6.25 -4.16
C PHE A 17 13.14 6.47 -5.36
N PRO A 18 12.95 7.57 -6.11
CA PRO A 18 13.64 7.80 -7.39
C PRO A 18 15.17 7.99 -7.26
N ASN A 19 15.66 8.21 -6.05
CA ASN A 19 17.09 8.36 -5.78
C ASN A 19 17.77 7.06 -5.35
N ASP A 20 17.02 5.97 -5.15
CA ASP A 20 17.57 4.68 -4.79
C ASP A 20 17.88 3.86 -6.05
N GLN A 21 18.91 3.03 -5.98
CA GLN A 21 19.16 2.03 -7.00
C GLN A 21 18.29 0.80 -6.73
N ILE A 22 17.35 0.53 -7.62
CA ILE A 22 16.38 -0.55 -7.49
C ILE A 22 16.62 -1.62 -8.55
N LEU A 23 16.68 -2.87 -8.11
CA LEU A 23 16.85 -4.03 -8.98
C LEU A 23 15.82 -5.12 -8.62
N SER A 24 15.32 -5.84 -9.61
CA SER A 24 14.55 -7.06 -9.38
C SER A 24 15.17 -8.27 -10.07
N THR A 25 15.18 -9.40 -9.39
CA THR A 25 15.73 -10.66 -9.92
C THR A 25 14.84 -11.85 -9.55
N GLY A 26 15.06 -13.01 -10.09
CA GLY A 26 14.30 -14.22 -9.82
C GLY A 26 15.15 -15.41 -9.45
N VAL A 27 14.80 -16.11 -8.36
CA VAL A 27 15.52 -17.30 -7.88
C VAL A 27 15.61 -18.41 -8.93
N ARG A 28 14.53 -18.57 -9.73
CA ARG A 28 14.41 -19.61 -10.77
C ARG A 28 14.02 -19.00 -12.11
N ALA A 29 14.44 -17.77 -12.40
CA ALA A 29 14.09 -17.12 -13.65
C ALA A 29 14.91 -17.68 -14.82
N ILE A 30 14.23 -17.87 -15.94
CA ILE A 30 14.91 -18.08 -17.23
C ILE A 30 15.29 -16.68 -17.72
N VAL A 31 16.57 -16.46 -17.91
CA VAL A 31 17.13 -15.18 -18.38
C VAL A 31 16.51 -14.82 -19.73
N ASP A 32 16.35 -13.53 -19.99
CA ASP A 32 15.81 -12.97 -21.24
C ASP A 32 14.34 -13.33 -21.54
N THR A 33 13.59 -13.82 -20.55
CA THR A 33 12.15 -13.98 -20.71
C THR A 33 11.46 -12.63 -20.49
N PRO A 34 10.54 -12.20 -21.37
CA PRO A 34 9.88 -10.92 -21.22
C PRO A 34 8.98 -10.86 -19.99
N VAL A 35 8.83 -9.66 -19.43
CA VAL A 35 7.83 -9.38 -18.41
C VAL A 35 6.43 -9.63 -18.98
N MET A 36 5.52 -10.16 -18.17
CA MET A 36 4.15 -10.43 -18.59
C MET A 36 3.45 -9.16 -19.07
N GLU A 37 2.87 -9.19 -20.27
CA GLU A 37 2.23 -8.03 -20.89
C GLU A 37 1.10 -7.46 -20.01
N MET A 38 0.30 -8.32 -19.39
CA MET A 38 -0.78 -7.91 -18.47
C MET A 38 -0.23 -7.13 -17.28
N VAL A 39 0.90 -7.54 -16.70
CA VAL A 39 1.55 -6.83 -15.59
C VAL A 39 2.05 -5.46 -16.04
N ALA A 40 2.69 -5.40 -17.21
CA ALA A 40 3.16 -4.13 -17.77
C ALA A 40 2.01 -3.17 -18.10
N SER A 41 0.88 -3.68 -18.58
CA SER A 41 -0.34 -2.89 -18.84
C SER A 41 -0.91 -2.29 -17.56
N ILE A 42 -1.10 -3.11 -16.51
CA ILE A 42 -1.62 -2.64 -15.21
C ILE A 42 -0.68 -1.62 -14.58
N ALA A 43 0.62 -1.87 -14.60
CA ALA A 43 1.61 -0.93 -14.07
C ALA A 43 1.55 0.43 -14.78
N LYS A 44 1.38 0.42 -16.11
CA LYS A 44 1.20 1.65 -16.90
C LYS A 44 -0.08 2.39 -16.54
N GLU A 45 -1.20 1.69 -16.36
CA GLU A 45 -2.47 2.29 -15.92
C GLU A 45 -2.35 2.96 -14.54
N TRP A 46 -1.53 2.38 -13.65
CA TRP A 46 -1.26 2.95 -12.32
C TRP A 46 -0.11 3.97 -12.31
N ASN A 47 0.28 4.46 -13.46
CA ASN A 47 1.36 5.45 -13.64
C ASN A 47 2.73 4.99 -13.09
N MET A 48 2.99 3.70 -13.16
CA MET A 48 4.25 3.07 -12.74
C MET A 48 4.79 2.17 -13.86
N PRO A 49 5.22 2.75 -15.00
CA PRO A 49 5.69 1.94 -16.12
C PRO A 49 6.92 1.11 -15.72
N ILE A 50 6.89 -0.19 -16.03
CA ILE A 50 8.00 -1.09 -15.74
C ILE A 50 9.18 -0.76 -16.64
N SER A 51 10.31 -0.41 -16.04
CA SER A 51 11.58 -0.12 -16.73
C SER A 51 12.25 -1.41 -17.23
N LYS A 52 12.13 -2.49 -16.45
CA LYS A 52 12.72 -3.81 -16.75
C LYS A 52 11.93 -4.53 -17.83
N LYS A 53 12.59 -4.88 -18.93
CA LYS A 53 11.93 -5.57 -20.06
C LYS A 53 12.03 -7.08 -19.98
N TYR A 54 13.12 -7.61 -19.42
CA TYR A 54 13.44 -9.03 -19.41
C TYR A 54 13.84 -9.50 -18.02
N SER A 55 13.56 -10.77 -17.74
CA SER A 55 13.94 -11.39 -16.48
C SER A 55 15.44 -11.65 -16.39
N THR A 56 15.94 -11.57 -15.16
CA THR A 56 17.29 -11.98 -14.76
C THR A 56 17.20 -13.00 -13.63
N ASN A 57 18.30 -13.68 -13.31
CA ASN A 57 18.36 -14.63 -12.22
C ASN A 57 19.50 -14.29 -11.25
N LEU A 58 19.61 -15.07 -10.16
CA LEU A 58 20.59 -14.82 -9.10
C LEU A 58 22.05 -14.90 -9.56
N GLU A 59 22.35 -15.66 -10.60
CA GLU A 59 23.72 -15.79 -11.12
C GLU A 59 24.14 -14.53 -11.90
N VAL A 60 23.20 -13.97 -12.69
CA VAL A 60 23.44 -12.75 -13.47
C VAL A 60 23.60 -11.55 -12.56
N ASP A 61 22.77 -11.42 -11.54
CA ASP A 61 22.71 -10.24 -10.66
C ASP A 61 23.45 -10.47 -9.32
N LYS A 62 24.41 -11.40 -9.28
CA LYS A 62 25.05 -11.85 -8.02
C LYS A 62 25.74 -10.71 -7.27
N ASP A 63 26.49 -9.89 -7.97
CA ASP A 63 27.30 -8.83 -7.33
C ASP A 63 26.38 -7.73 -6.76
N GLU A 64 25.33 -7.37 -7.49
CA GLU A 64 24.30 -6.42 -7.05
C GLU A 64 23.53 -6.97 -5.83
N ILE A 65 23.19 -8.25 -5.85
CA ILE A 65 22.52 -8.92 -4.72
C ILE A 65 23.41 -8.85 -3.47
N LEU A 66 24.69 -9.21 -3.59
CA LEU A 66 25.60 -9.25 -2.45
C LEU A 66 25.93 -7.87 -1.88
N SER A 67 25.80 -6.82 -2.69
CA SER A 67 26.02 -5.42 -2.30
C SER A 67 24.76 -4.66 -1.89
N ALA A 68 23.58 -5.26 -2.00
CA ALA A 68 22.31 -4.59 -1.67
C ALA A 68 22.21 -4.26 -0.18
N ASP A 69 21.63 -3.10 0.14
CA ASP A 69 21.32 -2.71 1.52
C ASP A 69 20.11 -3.46 2.09
N LEU A 70 19.10 -3.72 1.24
CA LEU A 70 17.86 -4.42 1.58
C LEU A 70 17.44 -5.34 0.43
N ILE A 71 17.08 -6.58 0.75
CA ILE A 71 16.43 -7.50 -0.19
C ILE A 71 15.04 -7.86 0.30
N ILE A 72 14.05 -7.71 -0.57
CA ILE A 72 12.66 -8.08 -0.32
C ILE A 72 12.32 -9.31 -1.17
N CYS A 73 11.90 -10.39 -0.51
CA CYS A 73 11.55 -11.65 -1.14
C CYS A 73 10.04 -11.85 -1.17
N ALA A 74 9.54 -12.43 -2.25
CA ALA A 74 8.11 -12.78 -2.33
C ALA A 74 7.72 -13.95 -1.37
N GLU A 75 8.68 -14.80 -1.00
CA GLU A 75 8.47 -16.01 -0.19
C GLU A 75 9.71 -16.29 0.67
N ASP A 76 9.55 -16.98 1.81
CA ASP A 76 10.66 -17.37 2.69
C ASP A 76 11.66 -18.30 2.00
N ALA A 77 11.20 -19.15 1.06
CA ALA A 77 12.07 -19.99 0.26
C ALA A 77 13.05 -19.17 -0.62
N HIS A 78 12.64 -17.99 -1.06
CA HIS A 78 13.53 -17.07 -1.79
C HIS A 78 14.58 -16.47 -0.86
N CYS A 79 14.21 -16.12 0.36
CA CYS A 79 15.17 -15.66 1.36
C CYS A 79 16.25 -16.71 1.65
N ALA A 80 15.87 -17.99 1.76
CA ALA A 80 16.83 -19.08 1.96
C ALA A 80 17.83 -19.21 0.79
N ALA A 81 17.37 -19.05 -0.45
CA ALA A 81 18.24 -19.08 -1.62
C ALA A 81 19.24 -17.89 -1.64
N ILE A 82 18.79 -16.70 -1.26
CA ILE A 82 19.64 -15.50 -1.16
C ILE A 82 20.70 -15.68 -0.05
N THR A 83 20.30 -16.21 1.10
CA THR A 83 21.23 -16.53 2.21
C THR A 83 22.28 -17.57 1.76
N ALA A 84 21.86 -18.61 1.02
CA ALA A 84 22.77 -19.61 0.48
C ALA A 84 23.77 -19.03 -0.54
N LEU A 85 23.43 -17.93 -1.21
CA LEU A 85 24.34 -17.19 -2.11
C LEU A 85 25.45 -16.44 -1.35
N GLY A 86 25.30 -16.28 -0.02
CA GLY A 86 26.24 -15.58 0.87
C GLY A 86 25.83 -14.17 1.27
N TYR A 87 24.61 -13.74 0.99
CA TYR A 87 24.10 -12.45 1.44
C TYR A 87 23.92 -12.41 2.95
N THR A 88 24.39 -11.34 3.59
CA THR A 88 24.36 -11.14 5.05
C THR A 88 23.69 -9.84 5.48
N GLY A 89 23.13 -9.08 4.55
CA GLY A 89 22.44 -7.81 4.82
C GLY A 89 20.99 -7.98 5.27
N ALA A 90 20.22 -6.90 5.20
CA ALA A 90 18.81 -6.90 5.56
C ALA A 90 17.97 -7.70 4.56
N LEU A 91 17.29 -8.72 5.04
CA LEU A 91 16.51 -9.67 4.23
C LEU A 91 15.13 -9.86 4.84
N ILE A 92 14.08 -9.59 4.07
CA ILE A 92 12.70 -9.71 4.53
C ILE A 92 11.84 -10.41 3.47
N SER A 93 10.92 -11.27 3.89
CA SER A 93 9.88 -11.83 3.00
C SER A 93 8.54 -11.15 3.24
N TYR A 94 7.64 -11.20 2.25
CA TYR A 94 6.26 -10.74 2.43
C TYR A 94 5.54 -11.47 3.56
N GLU A 95 5.85 -12.74 3.78
CA GLU A 95 5.29 -13.57 4.85
C GLU A 95 5.64 -13.05 6.27
N LYS A 96 6.70 -12.24 6.40
CA LYS A 96 7.15 -11.66 7.68
C LYS A 96 6.70 -10.22 7.91
N ILE A 97 6.14 -9.56 6.89
CA ILE A 97 5.69 -8.17 7.01
C ILE A 97 4.32 -8.07 7.68
N LEU A 98 3.43 -9.03 7.36
CA LEU A 98 2.10 -9.13 7.91
C LEU A 98 1.78 -10.58 8.29
N GLU A 99 1.23 -10.79 9.48
CA GLU A 99 0.78 -12.11 9.94
C GLU A 99 -0.52 -12.59 9.26
N ASP A 100 -0.98 -11.86 8.23
CA ASP A 100 -2.21 -12.13 7.51
C ASP A 100 -1.95 -12.91 6.21
N LYS A 101 -2.19 -14.21 6.26
CA LYS A 101 -1.95 -15.12 5.12
C LYS A 101 -2.78 -14.80 3.89
N ASP A 102 -3.97 -14.23 4.06
CA ASP A 102 -4.84 -13.85 2.93
C ASP A 102 -4.25 -12.69 2.14
N PHE A 103 -3.31 -11.97 2.75
CA PHE A 103 -2.66 -10.82 2.15
C PHE A 103 -1.32 -11.13 1.46
N ILE A 104 -0.84 -12.37 1.55
CA ILE A 104 0.39 -12.77 0.84
C ILE A 104 0.09 -12.89 -0.66
N PRO A 105 0.86 -12.19 -1.54
CA PRO A 105 0.62 -12.23 -2.97
C PRO A 105 0.87 -13.63 -3.54
N GLN A 106 -0.12 -14.17 -4.22
CA GLN A 106 0.02 -15.44 -4.94
C GLN A 106 0.83 -15.26 -6.24
N ASP A 107 1.37 -16.35 -6.77
CA ASP A 107 1.97 -16.33 -8.10
C ASP A 107 0.85 -16.09 -9.13
N PRO A 108 0.93 -15.02 -9.94
CA PRO A 108 -0.18 -14.60 -10.77
C PRO A 108 -0.32 -15.37 -12.10
N ASP A 109 0.34 -16.51 -12.25
CA ASP A 109 0.26 -17.31 -13.47
C ASP A 109 -1.19 -17.78 -13.75
N GLY A 110 -1.70 -17.48 -14.95
CA GLY A 110 -3.05 -17.83 -15.37
C GLY A 110 -4.18 -16.99 -14.75
N PHE A 111 -3.89 -15.87 -14.07
CA PHE A 111 -4.91 -15.03 -13.46
C PHE A 111 -5.69 -14.19 -14.47
N SER A 112 -6.97 -13.94 -14.15
CA SER A 112 -7.75 -12.91 -14.83
C SER A 112 -7.18 -11.51 -14.55
N PRO A 113 -7.45 -10.50 -15.39
CA PRO A 113 -6.98 -9.13 -15.16
C PRO A 113 -7.37 -8.57 -13.78
N GLU A 114 -8.57 -8.89 -13.29
CA GLU A 114 -9.02 -8.45 -11.96
C GLU A 114 -8.23 -9.11 -10.83
N ASN A 115 -8.02 -10.43 -10.90
CA ASN A 115 -7.21 -11.14 -9.93
C ASN A 115 -5.76 -10.66 -9.97
N MET A 116 -5.22 -10.40 -11.16
CA MET A 116 -3.89 -9.82 -11.33
C MET A 116 -3.77 -8.47 -10.63
N ARG A 117 -4.73 -7.55 -10.83
CA ARG A 117 -4.74 -6.24 -10.16
C ARG A 117 -4.72 -6.38 -8.64
N ARG A 118 -5.55 -7.30 -8.11
CA ARG A 118 -5.59 -7.57 -6.67
C ARG A 118 -4.23 -8.04 -6.13
N GLU A 119 -3.61 -9.00 -6.79
CA GLU A 119 -2.31 -9.53 -6.34
C GLU A 119 -1.18 -8.51 -6.50
N LEU A 120 -1.18 -7.72 -7.57
CA LEU A 120 -0.22 -6.63 -7.74
C LEU A 120 -0.41 -5.52 -6.69
N GLY A 121 -1.65 -5.23 -6.28
CA GLY A 121 -1.93 -4.34 -5.15
C GLY A 121 -1.31 -4.83 -3.84
N LYS A 122 -1.40 -6.13 -3.55
CA LYS A 122 -0.73 -6.73 -2.39
C LYS A 122 0.80 -6.61 -2.49
N VAL A 123 1.37 -6.89 -3.67
CA VAL A 123 2.82 -6.72 -3.91
C VAL A 123 3.24 -5.29 -3.61
N ALA A 124 2.51 -4.30 -4.15
CA ALA A 124 2.81 -2.89 -3.92
C ALA A 124 2.80 -2.53 -2.43
N SER A 125 1.73 -2.92 -1.71
CA SER A 125 1.56 -2.62 -0.29
C SER A 125 2.70 -3.18 0.55
N LEU A 126 3.00 -4.46 0.39
CA LEU A 126 4.05 -5.13 1.18
C LEU A 126 5.44 -4.61 0.82
N THR A 127 5.69 -4.33 -0.46
CA THR A 127 6.97 -3.78 -0.91
C THR A 127 7.23 -2.40 -0.31
N LEU A 128 6.25 -1.50 -0.37
CA LEU A 128 6.36 -0.15 0.22
C LEU A 128 6.51 -0.24 1.74
N ARG A 129 5.71 -1.07 2.41
CA ARG A 129 5.82 -1.26 3.86
C ARG A 129 7.21 -1.74 4.27
N ALA A 130 7.78 -2.73 3.58
CA ALA A 130 9.12 -3.22 3.85
C ALA A 130 10.19 -2.13 3.79
N VAL A 131 10.13 -1.25 2.77
CA VAL A 131 11.11 -0.17 2.61
C VAL A 131 10.88 0.94 3.64
N LEU A 132 9.64 1.31 3.94
CA LEU A 132 9.32 2.33 4.93
C LEU A 132 9.81 1.89 6.32
N ASP A 133 9.58 0.64 6.70
CA ASP A 133 10.04 0.07 7.97
C ASP A 133 11.58 -0.01 8.01
N TYR A 134 12.22 -0.45 6.94
CA TYR A 134 13.67 -0.50 6.85
C TYR A 134 14.32 0.89 6.96
N LYS A 135 13.81 1.87 6.22
CA LYS A 135 14.30 3.25 6.26
C LYS A 135 13.90 3.98 7.53
N LYS A 136 13.09 3.37 8.42
CA LYS A 136 12.51 4.00 9.60
C LYS A 136 11.79 5.31 9.30
N ILE A 137 11.14 5.36 8.14
CA ILE A 137 10.28 6.46 7.75
C ILE A 137 8.97 6.29 8.52
N THR A 138 8.92 6.90 9.71
CA THR A 138 7.73 6.90 10.56
C THR A 138 7.12 8.29 10.59
N ASN A 139 5.83 8.35 10.79
CA ASN A 139 5.13 9.61 11.00
C ASN A 139 5.55 10.22 12.35
N ARG A 140 5.50 11.54 12.44
CA ARG A 140 5.81 12.26 13.69
C ARG A 140 4.83 11.91 14.81
N HIS A 141 3.55 11.74 14.48
CA HIS A 141 2.50 11.24 15.34
C HIS A 141 1.94 9.93 14.79
N PRO A 142 1.36 9.05 15.65
CA PRO A 142 0.86 7.76 15.21
C PRO A 142 -0.30 7.91 14.22
N VAL A 143 -0.33 7.00 13.26
CA VAL A 143 -1.41 6.83 12.28
C VAL A 143 -2.04 5.47 12.53
N LEU A 144 -3.34 5.46 12.86
CA LEU A 144 -4.13 4.24 13.04
C LEU A 144 -5.05 4.05 11.82
N ALA A 145 -5.01 2.89 11.20
CA ALA A 145 -6.00 2.50 10.20
C ALA A 145 -7.10 1.67 10.85
N VAL A 146 -8.36 2.10 10.71
CA VAL A 146 -9.55 1.35 11.11
C VAL A 146 -10.17 0.77 9.86
N ILE A 147 -10.20 -0.57 9.79
CA ILE A 147 -10.56 -1.34 8.60
C ILE A 147 -11.83 -2.13 8.90
N PRO A 148 -12.98 -1.84 8.29
CA PRO A 148 -14.16 -2.70 8.39
C PRO A 148 -13.86 -4.07 7.77
N HIS A 149 -14.26 -5.16 8.42
CA HIS A 149 -14.12 -6.50 7.83
C HIS A 149 -15.03 -6.66 6.60
N GLY A 150 -16.30 -6.28 6.73
CA GLY A 150 -17.27 -6.28 5.64
C GLY A 150 -18.04 -4.97 5.55
N ILE A 151 -18.94 -4.86 4.57
CA ILE A 151 -19.82 -3.68 4.42
C ILE A 151 -20.74 -3.54 5.64
N SER A 152 -21.22 -4.65 6.21
CA SER A 152 -22.04 -4.66 7.41
C SER A 152 -21.34 -4.11 8.65
N ASP A 153 -20.02 -4.07 8.65
CA ASP A 153 -19.21 -3.63 9.78
C ASP A 153 -18.82 -2.16 9.71
N LEU A 154 -19.24 -1.45 8.65
CA LEU A 154 -18.86 -0.06 8.39
C LEU A 154 -19.29 0.90 9.51
N GLU A 155 -20.53 0.79 9.98
CA GLU A 155 -21.06 1.64 11.07
C GLU A 155 -20.27 1.42 12.37
N MET A 156 -19.95 0.17 12.68
CA MET A 156 -19.13 -0.16 13.84
C MET A 156 -17.70 0.40 13.68
N ALA A 157 -17.09 0.26 12.50
CA ALA A 157 -15.77 0.78 12.23
C ALA A 157 -15.74 2.32 12.32
N LEU A 158 -16.77 3.01 11.83
CA LEU A 158 -16.90 4.45 11.97
C LEU A 158 -17.03 4.87 13.45
N THR A 159 -17.80 4.11 14.24
CA THR A 159 -17.93 4.34 15.69
C THR A 159 -16.58 4.15 16.40
N HIS A 160 -15.83 3.10 16.06
CA HIS A 160 -14.48 2.87 16.57
C HIS A 160 -13.50 3.97 16.15
N ALA A 161 -13.53 4.39 14.88
CA ALA A 161 -12.68 5.48 14.40
C ALA A 161 -12.95 6.79 15.15
N GLN A 162 -14.21 7.09 15.46
CA GLN A 162 -14.58 8.25 16.27
C GLN A 162 -14.10 8.13 17.73
N PHE A 163 -14.24 6.97 18.33
CA PHE A 163 -13.75 6.72 19.67
C PHE A 163 -12.22 6.90 19.73
N GLU A 164 -11.48 6.26 18.83
CA GLU A 164 -10.02 6.38 18.74
C GLU A 164 -9.58 7.82 18.46
N ARG A 165 -10.29 8.52 17.57
CA ARG A 165 -10.06 9.93 17.32
C ARG A 165 -10.15 10.77 18.59
N LYS A 166 -11.25 10.65 19.35
CA LYS A 166 -11.45 11.41 20.59
C LYS A 166 -10.38 11.07 21.64
N LEU A 167 -10.06 9.78 21.78
CA LEU A 167 -9.06 9.31 22.73
C LEU A 167 -7.67 9.89 22.44
N ARG A 168 -7.32 10.02 21.17
CA ARG A 168 -5.97 10.46 20.72
C ARG A 168 -5.89 11.96 20.41
N GLY A 169 -6.98 12.67 20.32
CA GLY A 169 -7.02 14.03 19.78
C GLY A 169 -6.62 14.07 18.30
N ALA A 170 -7.06 13.06 17.55
CA ALA A 170 -6.58 12.79 16.20
C ALA A 170 -7.41 13.46 15.11
N VAL A 171 -6.81 13.65 13.94
CA VAL A 171 -7.52 13.96 12.70
C VAL A 171 -8.16 12.70 12.16
N LEU A 172 -9.47 12.74 11.81
CA LEU A 172 -10.17 11.66 11.12
C LEU A 172 -10.15 11.90 9.61
N ILE A 173 -9.71 10.92 8.86
CA ILE A 173 -9.68 10.93 7.39
C ILE A 173 -10.47 9.72 6.89
N ASP A 174 -11.56 9.99 6.16
CA ASP A 174 -12.28 8.99 5.37
C ASP A 174 -11.51 8.75 4.08
N VAL A 175 -10.95 7.56 3.95
CA VAL A 175 -10.14 7.15 2.80
C VAL A 175 -10.80 6.06 1.95
N ASP A 176 -12.12 5.85 2.10
CA ASP A 176 -12.89 5.04 1.17
C ASP A 176 -13.18 5.84 -0.12
N LEU A 177 -12.20 5.92 -0.99
CA LEU A 177 -12.30 6.71 -2.22
C LEU A 177 -13.33 6.17 -3.22
N ARG A 178 -13.76 4.91 -3.10
CA ARG A 178 -14.81 4.31 -3.96
C ARG A 178 -16.21 4.66 -3.49
N ALA A 179 -16.40 4.87 -2.19
CA ALA A 179 -17.69 5.22 -1.60
C ALA A 179 -17.46 6.10 -0.37
N PRO A 180 -17.11 7.38 -0.57
CA PRO A 180 -16.91 8.31 0.53
C PRO A 180 -18.13 8.39 1.46
N LEU A 181 -17.89 8.38 2.77
CA LEU A 181 -18.92 8.23 3.83
C LEU A 181 -19.62 9.55 4.17
N HIS A 182 -20.12 10.25 3.18
CA HIS A 182 -20.73 11.59 3.41
C HIS A 182 -21.97 11.56 4.29
N GLN A 183 -22.85 10.58 4.08
CA GLN A 183 -24.11 10.46 4.82
C GLN A 183 -23.84 9.97 6.24
N GLU A 184 -23.03 8.95 6.38
CA GLU A 184 -22.69 8.32 7.67
C GLU A 184 -21.97 9.29 8.61
N LEU A 185 -21.07 10.12 8.08
CA LEU A 185 -20.42 11.19 8.84
C LEU A 185 -21.45 12.22 9.33
N SER A 186 -22.37 12.64 8.45
CA SER A 186 -23.42 13.60 8.78
C SER A 186 -24.37 13.08 9.86
N GLU A 187 -24.74 11.80 9.82
CA GLU A 187 -25.61 11.15 10.82
C GLU A 187 -24.97 11.13 12.22
N LEU A 188 -23.62 11.12 12.29
CA LEU A 188 -22.87 11.26 13.54
C LEU A 188 -22.57 12.72 13.93
N GLY A 189 -23.13 13.68 13.22
CA GLY A 189 -22.93 15.11 13.49
C GLY A 189 -21.53 15.60 13.12
N ILE A 190 -20.81 14.91 12.22
CA ILE A 190 -19.47 15.26 11.78
C ILE A 190 -19.57 16.01 10.46
N GLN A 191 -19.05 17.23 10.42
CA GLN A 191 -18.97 18.00 9.19
C GLN A 191 -17.85 17.46 8.30
N LYS A 192 -18.13 17.36 7.00
CA LYS A 192 -17.14 16.96 6.01
C LYS A 192 -16.34 18.17 5.54
N ILE A 193 -15.01 18.05 5.62
CA ILE A 193 -14.09 18.90 4.87
C ILE A 193 -13.66 18.12 3.64
N GLU A 194 -13.98 18.63 2.47
CA GLU A 194 -13.66 17.99 1.20
C GLU A 194 -12.19 18.17 0.84
N PHE A 195 -11.55 17.08 0.39
CA PHE A 195 -10.27 17.15 -0.31
C PHE A 195 -10.38 16.48 -1.68
N ASP A 196 -9.58 16.95 -2.63
CA ASP A 196 -9.51 16.39 -3.98
C ASP A 196 -8.07 16.02 -4.32
N ILE A 197 -7.82 14.73 -4.51
CA ILE A 197 -6.50 14.22 -4.86
C ILE A 197 -6.08 14.63 -6.28
N SER A 198 -7.06 14.93 -7.15
CA SER A 198 -6.78 15.20 -8.57
C SER A 198 -6.31 16.64 -8.83
N HIS A 199 -6.57 17.59 -7.93
CA HIS A 199 -6.36 19.00 -8.20
C HIS A 199 -5.43 19.74 -7.22
N ASP A 200 -5.58 19.53 -5.91
CA ASP A 200 -4.74 20.22 -4.93
C ASP A 200 -4.71 19.49 -3.60
N PHE A 201 -3.61 18.78 -3.32
CA PHE A 201 -3.33 18.47 -1.94
C PHE A 201 -3.15 19.78 -1.17
N PRO A 202 -3.86 19.99 -0.06
CA PRO A 202 -3.76 21.23 0.67
C PRO A 202 -2.32 21.46 1.15
N LEU A 203 -1.64 22.43 0.55
CA LEU A 203 -0.27 22.83 0.90
C LEU A 203 -0.16 23.42 2.32
N ASN A 204 -1.30 23.86 2.89
CA ASN A 204 -1.42 24.32 4.27
C ASN A 204 -2.67 23.69 4.91
N PRO A 205 -2.57 22.47 5.43
CA PRO A 205 -3.70 21.80 6.03
C PRO A 205 -4.13 22.51 7.30
N HIS A 206 -5.37 22.99 7.31
CA HIS A 206 -6.04 23.32 8.54
C HIS A 206 -6.38 22.01 9.27
N LEU A 207 -5.94 21.86 10.53
CA LEU A 207 -6.31 20.70 11.32
C LEU A 207 -7.82 20.70 11.56
N PRO A 208 -8.54 19.65 11.13
CA PRO A 208 -9.97 19.56 11.37
C PRO A 208 -10.27 19.56 12.86
N SER A 209 -11.34 20.26 13.27
CA SER A 209 -11.85 20.20 14.64
C SER A 209 -12.48 18.82 14.92
N GLU A 210 -12.84 18.55 16.20
CA GLU A 210 -13.51 17.29 16.56
C GLU A 210 -14.86 17.07 15.86
N SER A 211 -15.50 18.14 15.39
CA SER A 211 -16.75 18.07 14.64
C SER A 211 -16.56 17.93 13.12
N GLU A 212 -15.33 17.86 12.64
CA GLU A 212 -14.99 17.81 11.23
C GLU A 212 -14.15 16.57 10.89
N ALA A 213 -14.31 16.05 9.68
CA ALA A 213 -13.50 14.96 9.13
C ALA A 213 -13.13 15.26 7.67
N LEU A 214 -11.93 14.87 7.28
CA LEU A 214 -11.52 14.94 5.88
C LEU A 214 -12.15 13.79 5.11
N SER A 215 -12.78 14.08 3.98
CA SER A 215 -13.33 13.08 3.07
C SER A 215 -13.17 13.53 1.63
N HIS A 216 -12.93 12.57 0.74
CA HIS A 216 -12.73 12.88 -0.69
C HIS A 216 -14.00 13.43 -1.32
N ALA A 217 -13.87 14.48 -2.13
CA ALA A 217 -15.01 15.17 -2.74
C ALA A 217 -15.82 14.32 -3.73
N HIS A 218 -15.16 13.37 -4.40
CA HIS A 218 -15.72 12.59 -5.49
C HIS A 218 -15.41 11.10 -5.33
N GLN A 219 -16.30 10.25 -5.88
CA GLN A 219 -16.05 8.82 -6.00
C GLN A 219 -14.96 8.55 -7.05
N ILE A 220 -14.01 7.66 -6.72
CA ILE A 220 -12.93 7.23 -7.61
C ILE A 220 -13.07 5.75 -7.89
N ASP A 221 -13.12 5.37 -9.17
CA ASP A 221 -13.26 3.97 -9.58
C ASP A 221 -11.97 3.17 -9.44
N ASP A 222 -10.80 3.78 -9.67
CA ASP A 222 -9.48 3.17 -9.60
C ASP A 222 -8.57 3.92 -8.60
N PRO A 223 -8.79 3.77 -7.27
CA PRO A 223 -8.04 4.49 -6.25
C PRO A 223 -6.59 4.01 -6.12
N GLU A 224 -6.24 2.82 -6.64
CA GLU A 224 -4.92 2.22 -6.50
C GLU A 224 -3.80 3.15 -7.00
N ARG A 225 -4.02 3.84 -8.11
CA ARG A 225 -3.05 4.77 -8.66
C ARG A 225 -2.73 5.95 -7.72
N TYR A 226 -3.70 6.34 -6.89
CA TYR A 226 -3.51 7.43 -5.92
C TYR A 226 -2.81 6.96 -4.67
N PHE A 227 -3.21 5.81 -4.10
CA PHE A 227 -2.57 5.25 -2.92
C PHE A 227 -1.11 4.85 -3.14
N LEU A 228 -0.73 4.55 -4.39
CA LEU A 228 0.64 4.23 -4.77
C LEU A 228 1.46 5.46 -5.21
N ASP A 229 0.84 6.62 -5.32
CA ASP A 229 1.54 7.87 -5.63
C ASP A 229 2.26 8.43 -4.39
N PRO A 230 3.50 8.92 -4.51
CA PRO A 230 4.19 9.61 -3.42
C PRO A 230 3.38 10.74 -2.77
N LEU A 231 2.53 11.44 -3.52
CA LEU A 231 1.66 12.49 -2.99
C LEU A 231 0.70 11.99 -1.90
N TRP A 232 0.24 10.74 -1.97
CA TRP A 232 -0.56 10.14 -0.90
C TRP A 232 0.23 10.07 0.40
N ARG A 233 1.46 9.59 0.34
CA ARG A 233 2.36 9.54 1.49
C ARG A 233 2.61 10.95 2.07
N ASP A 234 2.86 11.92 1.20
CA ASP A 234 3.11 13.30 1.62
C ASP A 234 1.87 13.91 2.26
N PHE A 235 0.67 13.61 1.75
CA PHE A 235 -0.61 14.02 2.34
C PHE A 235 -0.77 13.47 3.77
N ILE A 236 -0.64 12.17 3.97
CA ILE A 236 -0.73 11.56 5.32
C ILE A 236 0.36 12.11 6.24
N SER A 237 1.60 12.26 5.75
CA SER A 237 2.72 12.80 6.52
C SER A 237 2.50 14.24 6.95
N THR A 238 1.84 15.04 6.13
CA THR A 238 1.53 16.43 6.45
C THR A 238 0.62 16.54 7.67
N TYR A 239 -0.44 15.73 7.74
CA TYR A 239 -1.31 15.72 8.92
C TYR A 239 -0.65 15.05 10.12
N SER A 240 0.01 13.92 9.94
CA SER A 240 0.68 13.23 11.04
C SER A 240 1.88 13.99 11.62
N SER A 241 2.41 14.97 10.90
CA SER A 241 3.41 15.89 11.46
C SER A 241 2.84 16.85 12.51
N GLN A 242 1.52 17.04 12.53
CA GLN A 242 0.83 18.02 13.38
C GLN A 242 -0.03 17.37 14.48
N ALA A 243 -0.65 16.23 14.20
CA ALA A 243 -1.52 15.50 15.12
C ALA A 243 -1.56 14.00 14.79
N PRO A 244 -1.97 13.13 15.74
CA PRO A 244 -2.32 11.75 15.41
C PRO A 244 -3.39 11.69 14.32
N VAL A 245 -3.36 10.64 13.49
CA VAL A 245 -4.30 10.46 12.38
C VAL A 245 -5.03 9.14 12.54
N VAL A 246 -6.34 9.16 12.31
CA VAL A 246 -7.16 7.95 12.19
C VAL A 246 -7.67 7.89 10.74
N LEU A 247 -7.29 6.84 10.04
CA LEU A 247 -7.75 6.53 8.68
C LEU A 247 -8.92 5.56 8.76
N LEU A 248 -10.08 5.93 8.25
CA LEU A 248 -11.19 5.00 8.06
C LEU A 248 -11.17 4.50 6.61
N THR A 249 -10.90 3.20 6.45
CA THR A 249 -10.64 2.62 5.13
C THR A 249 -11.87 1.92 4.54
N ALA A 250 -11.79 1.58 3.26
CA ALA A 250 -12.76 0.70 2.60
C ALA A 250 -12.84 -0.67 3.33
N PRO A 251 -14.01 -1.36 3.31
CA PRO A 251 -14.15 -2.69 3.85
C PRO A 251 -13.17 -3.69 3.21
N ARG A 252 -12.57 -4.55 4.05
CA ARG A 252 -11.62 -5.58 3.64
C ARG A 252 -12.24 -6.59 2.67
N HIS A 253 -13.44 -7.05 3.00
CA HIS A 253 -14.19 -8.02 2.19
C HIS A 253 -15.45 -7.39 1.64
N SER A 254 -15.44 -7.02 0.37
CA SER A 254 -16.60 -6.53 -0.36
C SER A 254 -16.56 -7.00 -1.80
N ARG A 255 -17.73 -7.39 -2.35
CA ARG A 255 -17.85 -7.72 -3.77
C ARG A 255 -17.58 -6.52 -4.68
N MET A 256 -17.80 -5.31 -4.17
CA MET A 256 -17.63 -4.05 -4.90
C MET A 256 -16.27 -3.39 -4.67
N ARG A 257 -15.50 -3.87 -3.68
CA ARG A 257 -14.25 -3.24 -3.24
C ARG A 257 -13.15 -4.28 -3.23
N ARG A 258 -11.99 -3.91 -3.74
CA ARG A 258 -10.85 -4.82 -3.82
C ARG A 258 -10.15 -4.87 -2.47
N LEU A 259 -9.75 -6.07 -2.04
CA LEU A 259 -8.95 -6.27 -0.83
C LEU A 259 -7.76 -5.30 -0.70
N PRO A 260 -6.99 -5.01 -1.76
CA PRO A 260 -5.85 -4.08 -1.66
C PRO A 260 -6.21 -2.65 -1.28
N ASP A 261 -7.44 -2.16 -1.56
CA ASP A 261 -7.80 -0.77 -1.30
C ASP A 261 -7.61 -0.39 0.17
N SER A 262 -8.07 -1.21 1.11
CA SER A 262 -7.94 -0.95 2.54
C SER A 262 -6.49 -0.96 3.03
N TYR A 263 -5.63 -1.74 2.40
CA TYR A 263 -4.22 -1.81 2.76
C TYR A 263 -3.37 -0.76 2.06
N LEU A 264 -3.66 -0.48 0.78
CA LEU A 264 -2.96 0.56 0.04
C LEU A 264 -3.13 1.95 0.67
N CYS A 265 -4.37 2.29 1.06
CA CYS A 265 -4.63 3.56 1.75
C CYS A 265 -4.01 3.61 3.15
N SER A 266 -3.73 2.46 3.75
CA SER A 266 -3.16 2.35 5.10
C SER A 266 -1.63 2.18 5.12
N LEU A 267 -0.94 2.33 3.99
CA LEU A 267 0.51 2.16 3.88
C LEU A 267 1.32 3.01 4.88
N GLN A 268 0.78 4.15 5.27
CA GLN A 268 1.41 5.06 6.25
C GLN A 268 0.96 4.80 7.69
N ALA A 269 0.07 3.81 7.91
CA ALA A 269 -0.40 3.51 9.25
C ALA A 269 0.65 2.75 10.06
N ASP A 270 0.82 3.15 11.32
CA ASP A 270 1.67 2.46 12.29
C ASP A 270 0.95 1.24 12.88
N GLU A 271 -0.39 1.32 12.98
CA GLU A 271 -1.26 0.30 13.57
C GLU A 271 -2.47 0.05 12.68
N PHE A 272 -2.99 -1.19 12.74
CA PHE A 272 -4.22 -1.60 12.04
C PHE A 272 -5.23 -2.15 13.05
N LEU A 273 -6.48 -1.71 12.93
CA LEU A 273 -7.61 -2.27 13.66
C LEU A 273 -8.64 -2.79 12.66
N VAL A 274 -8.78 -4.10 12.55
CA VAL A 274 -9.84 -4.73 11.76
C VAL A 274 -11.06 -4.90 12.63
N VAL A 275 -12.18 -4.29 12.23
CA VAL A 275 -13.46 -4.31 12.98
C VAL A 275 -14.42 -5.27 12.31
N SER A 276 -14.94 -6.23 13.09
CA SER A 276 -15.98 -7.17 12.67
C SER A 276 -17.06 -7.28 13.72
N SER A 277 -18.30 -7.44 13.27
CA SER A 277 -19.47 -7.71 14.12
C SER A 277 -19.43 -9.13 14.73
#